data_e1f6f6cf6b1ff6637c5fa81b353ed9d6
#
_entry.id   e1f6f6cf6b1ff6637c5fa81b353ed9d6
#
_cell.length_a   1.000
_cell.length_b   1.000
_cell.length_c   1.000
_cell.angle_alpha   90.00
_cell.angle_beta   90.00
_cell.angle_gamma   90.00
#
_symmetry.space_group_name_H-M   'P 1'
#
loop_
_entity.id
_entity.type
_entity.pdbx_description
1 polymer ?
#
loop_
_entity_poly.entity_id
_entity_poly.type
_entity_poly.pdbx_seq_one_letter_code
_entity_poly.pdbx_strand_id
1 'polypeptide(L)'
;PPRSTLSSSSAASDVYKRQAHYLMAYVEMFSRDKKRFNNNLDNLNENPLGVAALTGTSFNIDRYYTTKKLGFNKPTNNSIDTVSDRDFVLDFLYSVSVCSMHISRIAEELIIWNSDAYNLINLSDKVVTGSSIMPQKKNPDLLEFLRGKSGSTYGNLFSMLTILKGLPLSYFKDLQDDKEIVFKSYDTLIDCLKIFEEVIKNLRPNKEQMLKLANNGYITATDLADYLVKNHSLSFRKAYQKTVGIVNLAEKKKKNLNELSLDEMKKIIPGLKGDVLRVFDLKNSVNSKRSYGGTSFDNIKKMIMKYKKTKWLKKFFSF
;
A
#
# COMPACT_ATOMS: atom_id res chain seq x y z
N PRO A 1 -12.26 12.74 -27.20
CA PRO A 1 -10.94 12.15 -27.04
C PRO A 1 -10.98 11.05 -25.98
N PRO A 2 -10.32 9.90 -26.19
CA PRO A 2 -10.41 8.77 -25.30
C PRO A 2 -9.79 9.08 -23.93
N ARG A 3 -10.59 8.98 -22.88
CA ARG A 3 -10.20 9.23 -21.47
C ARG A 3 -9.35 8.13 -20.83
N SER A 4 -9.00 7.07 -21.56
CA SER A 4 -8.44 5.84 -20.98
C SER A 4 -6.92 5.79 -20.84
N THR A 5 -6.16 6.70 -21.43
CA THR A 5 -4.70 6.62 -21.46
C THR A 5 -3.97 7.53 -20.44
N LEU A 6 -4.69 8.48 -19.84
CA LEU A 6 -4.07 9.47 -18.94
C LEU A 6 -3.93 8.99 -17.47
N SER A 7 -4.79 8.10 -16.99
CA SER A 7 -4.74 7.64 -15.59
C SER A 7 -3.62 6.63 -15.32
N SER A 8 -3.34 5.74 -16.27
CA SER A 8 -2.23 4.78 -16.14
C SER A 8 -0.86 5.44 -16.34
N SER A 9 -0.76 6.48 -17.18
CA SER A 9 0.50 7.19 -17.40
C SER A 9 0.87 8.11 -16.23
N SER A 10 -0.08 8.73 -15.53
CA SER A 10 0.23 9.58 -14.38
C SER A 10 0.72 8.78 -13.18
N ALA A 11 0.09 7.64 -12.87
CA ALA A 11 0.54 6.74 -11.81
C ALA A 11 1.95 6.19 -12.11
N ALA A 12 2.21 5.75 -13.34
CA ALA A 12 3.52 5.28 -13.76
C ALA A 12 4.58 6.39 -13.65
N SER A 13 4.28 7.63 -14.10
CA SER A 13 5.23 8.74 -14.04
C SER A 13 5.62 9.11 -12.60
N ASP A 14 4.71 9.00 -11.64
CA ASP A 14 5.00 9.29 -10.23
C ASP A 14 5.86 8.18 -9.58
N VAL A 15 5.66 6.93 -9.97
CA VAL A 15 6.52 5.80 -9.55
C VAL A 15 7.95 5.99 -10.02
N TYR A 16 8.16 6.35 -11.28
CA TYR A 16 9.50 6.54 -11.86
C TYR A 16 10.23 7.73 -11.24
N LYS A 17 9.50 8.78 -10.88
CA LYS A 17 10.09 9.95 -10.24
C LYS A 17 10.63 9.66 -8.84
N ARG A 18 9.96 8.78 -8.04
CA ARG A 18 10.41 8.53 -6.68
C ARG A 18 9.85 7.27 -6.02
N GLN A 19 10.53 6.13 -6.20
CA GLN A 19 10.14 4.86 -5.58
C GLN A 19 10.04 4.92 -4.05
N ALA A 20 10.94 5.68 -3.40
CA ALA A 20 10.90 5.81 -1.94
C ALA A 20 9.59 6.42 -1.45
N HIS A 21 9.05 7.45 -2.14
CA HIS A 21 7.74 8.01 -1.81
C HIS A 21 6.62 7.01 -2.03
N TYR A 22 6.68 6.30 -3.14
CA TYR A 22 5.69 5.30 -3.50
C TYR A 22 5.65 4.15 -2.48
N LEU A 23 6.81 3.59 -2.12
CA LEU A 23 6.88 2.53 -1.12
C LEU A 23 6.47 3.01 0.28
N MET A 24 6.72 4.29 0.61
CA MET A 24 6.22 4.87 1.86
C MET A 24 4.69 4.92 1.94
N ALA A 25 3.96 4.95 0.80
CA ALA A 25 2.51 4.82 0.82
C ALA A 25 2.06 3.45 1.38
N TYR A 26 2.77 2.37 1.03
CA TYR A 26 2.52 1.05 1.61
C TYR A 26 2.90 0.96 3.09
N VAL A 27 3.96 1.65 3.51
CA VAL A 27 4.29 1.76 4.94
C VAL A 27 3.15 2.43 5.72
N GLU A 28 2.51 3.46 5.17
CA GLU A 28 1.33 4.09 5.77
C GLU A 28 0.11 3.13 5.79
N MET A 29 -0.09 2.31 4.74
CA MET A 29 -1.14 1.29 4.71
C MET A 29 -0.93 0.25 5.81
N PHE A 30 0.25 -0.36 5.90
CA PHE A 30 0.59 -1.34 6.93
C PHE A 30 0.60 -0.75 8.35
N SER A 31 0.90 0.53 8.50
CA SER A 31 0.77 1.23 9.78
C SER A 31 -0.69 1.30 10.24
N ARG A 32 -1.63 1.52 9.32
CA ARG A 32 -3.07 1.46 9.61
C ARG A 32 -3.53 0.04 9.92
N ASP A 33 -2.98 -0.99 9.22
CA ASP A 33 -3.29 -2.38 9.52
C ASP A 33 -2.85 -2.77 10.92
N LYS A 34 -1.64 -2.39 11.32
CA LYS A 34 -1.17 -2.58 12.69
C LYS A 34 -2.11 -1.94 13.71
N LYS A 35 -2.61 -0.73 13.43
CA LYS A 35 -3.58 -0.07 14.31
C LYS A 35 -4.89 -0.88 14.42
N ARG A 36 -5.37 -1.47 13.29
CA ARG A 36 -6.56 -2.34 13.31
C ARG A 36 -6.35 -3.54 14.21
N PHE A 37 -5.24 -4.26 14.07
CA PHE A 37 -4.93 -5.40 14.94
C PHE A 37 -4.79 -5.01 16.41
N ASN A 38 -4.22 -3.84 16.73
CA ASN A 38 -4.16 -3.36 18.11
C ASN A 38 -5.57 -3.07 18.67
N ASN A 39 -6.43 -2.42 17.89
CA ASN A 39 -7.83 -2.19 18.29
C ASN A 39 -8.57 -3.52 18.53
N ASN A 40 -8.29 -4.56 17.72
CA ASN A 40 -8.88 -5.88 17.93
C ASN A 40 -8.42 -6.50 19.26
N LEU A 41 -7.14 -6.34 19.62
CA LEU A 41 -6.64 -6.80 20.91
C LEU A 41 -7.34 -6.09 22.08
N ASP A 42 -7.63 -4.79 21.94
CA ASP A 42 -8.34 -4.03 22.96
C ASP A 42 -9.81 -4.52 23.08
N ASN A 43 -10.49 -4.76 21.97
CA ASN A 43 -11.87 -5.29 21.94
C ASN A 43 -11.96 -6.72 22.48
N LEU A 44 -10.96 -7.56 22.20
CA LEU A 44 -10.89 -8.95 22.64
C LEU A 44 -10.60 -9.07 24.16
N ASN A 45 -10.14 -8.01 24.83
CA ASN A 45 -9.55 -8.08 26.16
C ASN A 45 -10.59 -8.08 27.30
N GLU A 46 -11.62 -8.93 27.17
CA GLU A 46 -12.64 -9.17 28.18
C GLU A 46 -12.72 -10.67 28.52
N ASN A 47 -12.82 -10.99 29.82
CA ASN A 47 -12.82 -12.38 30.30
C ASN A 47 -14.22 -13.02 30.20
N PRO A 48 -14.40 -14.08 29.40
CA PRO A 48 -15.67 -14.77 29.29
C PRO A 48 -15.95 -15.76 30.43
N LEU A 49 -14.93 -16.17 31.21
CA LEU A 49 -15.10 -17.22 32.19
C LEU A 49 -16.09 -16.87 33.30
N GLY A 50 -16.85 -17.90 33.74
CA GLY A 50 -17.79 -17.82 34.85
C GLY A 50 -19.22 -17.43 34.45
N VAL A 51 -19.52 -17.35 33.13
CA VAL A 51 -20.91 -17.14 32.64
C VAL A 51 -21.74 -18.43 32.59
N ALA A 52 -21.13 -19.59 32.91
CA ALA A 52 -21.70 -20.92 32.79
C ALA A 52 -22.19 -21.21 31.35
N ALA A 53 -23.29 -21.95 31.19
CA ALA A 53 -23.81 -22.25 29.85
C ALA A 53 -24.31 -20.99 29.10
N LEU A 54 -25.09 -20.13 29.81
CA LEU A 54 -25.59 -18.85 29.26
C LEU A 54 -26.25 -17.92 30.30
N THR A 55 -26.66 -18.41 31.48
CA THR A 55 -27.44 -17.64 32.46
C THR A 55 -26.68 -17.28 33.74
N GLY A 56 -25.39 -17.54 33.79
CA GLY A 56 -24.59 -17.40 34.99
C GLY A 56 -24.70 -18.63 35.89
N THR A 57 -24.28 -18.51 37.15
CA THR A 57 -24.23 -19.61 38.13
C THR A 57 -24.71 -19.15 39.52
N SER A 58 -25.30 -20.06 40.26
CA SER A 58 -25.66 -19.84 41.67
C SER A 58 -24.48 -19.99 42.63
N PHE A 59 -23.32 -20.48 42.19
CA PHE A 59 -22.11 -20.57 42.98
C PHE A 59 -21.49 -19.20 43.20
N ASN A 60 -20.97 -18.97 44.39
CA ASN A 60 -20.26 -17.73 44.69
C ASN A 60 -18.83 -17.74 44.11
N ILE A 61 -18.75 -17.43 42.81
CA ILE A 61 -17.49 -17.32 42.07
C ILE A 61 -17.09 -15.86 41.92
N ASP A 62 -15.75 -15.60 41.95
CA ASP A 62 -15.21 -14.27 41.72
C ASP A 62 -14.65 -14.17 40.27
N ARG A 63 -15.43 -13.60 39.36
CA ARG A 63 -15.04 -13.36 37.99
C ARG A 63 -13.95 -12.29 37.85
N TYR A 64 -13.82 -11.36 38.80
CA TYR A 64 -12.76 -10.36 38.79
C TYR A 64 -11.42 -10.99 39.16
N TYR A 65 -11.41 -11.97 40.06
CA TYR A 65 -10.20 -12.72 40.42
C TYR A 65 -9.64 -13.46 39.22
N THR A 66 -10.47 -14.21 38.50
CA THR A 66 -10.05 -14.96 37.28
C THR A 66 -9.62 -13.99 36.16
N THR A 67 -10.30 -12.88 35.97
CA THR A 67 -9.94 -11.81 35.04
C THR A 67 -8.54 -11.28 35.30
N LYS A 68 -8.25 -10.91 36.55
CA LYS A 68 -6.93 -10.41 36.95
C LYS A 68 -5.83 -11.45 36.80
N LYS A 69 -6.11 -12.71 37.13
CA LYS A 69 -5.12 -13.81 37.02
C LYS A 69 -4.79 -14.14 35.58
N LEU A 70 -5.73 -14.02 34.67
CA LEU A 70 -5.55 -14.28 33.25
C LEU A 70 -5.05 -13.06 32.46
N GLY A 71 -5.01 -11.88 33.10
CA GLY A 71 -4.50 -10.67 32.47
C GLY A 71 -5.49 -9.94 31.56
N PHE A 72 -6.79 -10.23 31.67
CA PHE A 72 -7.83 -9.48 30.98
C PHE A 72 -8.13 -8.16 31.68
N ASN A 73 -8.69 -7.18 30.95
CA ASN A 73 -9.03 -5.86 31.49
C ASN A 73 -10.23 -5.93 32.45
N LYS A 74 -11.27 -6.65 32.08
CA LYS A 74 -12.52 -6.79 32.84
C LYS A 74 -13.25 -8.08 32.46
N PRO A 75 -14.16 -8.59 33.31
CA PRO A 75 -15.08 -9.64 32.88
C PRO A 75 -16.12 -9.09 31.89
N THR A 76 -16.65 -9.94 31.00
CA THR A 76 -17.78 -9.59 30.15
C THR A 76 -19.04 -9.33 30.98
N ASN A 77 -19.92 -8.43 30.50
CA ASN A 77 -21.05 -7.87 31.29
C ASN A 77 -22.32 -8.74 31.26
N ASN A 78 -22.60 -9.43 30.16
CA ASN A 78 -23.83 -10.20 29.97
C ASN A 78 -23.49 -11.64 29.60
N SER A 79 -24.04 -12.58 30.35
CA SER A 79 -23.70 -13.99 30.19
C SER A 79 -24.23 -14.62 28.90
N ILE A 80 -25.38 -14.19 28.40
CA ILE A 80 -25.96 -14.69 27.15
C ILE A 80 -25.16 -14.16 25.97
N ASP A 81 -24.87 -12.87 25.96
CA ASP A 81 -24.06 -12.21 24.96
C ASP A 81 -22.66 -12.82 24.91
N THR A 82 -22.02 -13.02 26.07
CA THR A 82 -20.67 -13.65 26.16
C THR A 82 -20.58 -15.00 25.46
N VAL A 83 -21.62 -15.81 25.54
CA VAL A 83 -21.65 -17.15 24.93
C VAL A 83 -21.86 -17.05 23.42
N SER A 84 -22.61 -16.07 22.97
CA SER A 84 -23.01 -15.86 21.57
C SER A 84 -22.00 -15.00 20.78
N ASP A 85 -21.29 -14.11 21.45
CA ASP A 85 -20.42 -13.10 20.81
C ASP A 85 -19.32 -13.74 19.96
N ARG A 86 -19.17 -13.21 18.75
CA ARG A 86 -18.08 -13.48 17.80
C ARG A 86 -17.63 -12.20 17.08
N ASP A 87 -17.98 -11.02 17.61
CA ASP A 87 -17.58 -9.75 17.00
C ASP A 87 -16.06 -9.62 16.95
N PHE A 88 -15.35 -10.10 17.98
CA PHE A 88 -13.90 -10.15 17.99
C PHE A 88 -13.31 -11.03 16.87
N VAL A 89 -14.01 -12.08 16.45
CA VAL A 89 -13.63 -12.92 15.29
C VAL A 89 -13.82 -12.14 14.00
N LEU A 90 -14.96 -11.46 13.86
CA LEU A 90 -15.23 -10.62 12.67
C LEU A 90 -14.22 -9.48 12.56
N ASP A 91 -13.89 -8.78 13.65
CA ASP A 91 -12.88 -7.73 13.69
C ASP A 91 -11.52 -8.24 13.25
N PHE A 92 -11.12 -9.43 13.73
CA PHE A 92 -9.87 -10.07 13.33
C PHE A 92 -9.88 -10.42 11.84
N LEU A 93 -10.92 -11.11 11.35
CA LEU A 93 -11.03 -11.52 9.95
C LEU A 93 -11.10 -10.32 9.00
N TYR A 94 -11.78 -9.24 9.41
CA TYR A 94 -11.77 -7.98 8.68
C TYR A 94 -10.35 -7.39 8.59
N SER A 95 -9.63 -7.36 9.70
CA SER A 95 -8.26 -6.84 9.73
C SER A 95 -7.31 -7.67 8.87
N VAL A 96 -7.44 -9.00 8.91
CA VAL A 96 -6.71 -9.93 8.03
C VAL A 96 -7.04 -9.65 6.56
N SER A 97 -8.31 -9.48 6.23
CA SER A 97 -8.76 -9.22 4.85
C SER A 97 -8.21 -7.91 4.30
N VAL A 98 -8.24 -6.83 5.10
CA VAL A 98 -7.69 -5.54 4.68
C VAL A 98 -6.17 -5.59 4.53
N CYS A 99 -5.46 -6.24 5.44
CA CYS A 99 -4.01 -6.42 5.33
C CYS A 99 -3.63 -7.25 4.09
N SER A 100 -4.35 -8.34 3.84
CA SER A 100 -4.17 -9.18 2.64
C SER A 100 -4.44 -8.40 1.35
N MET A 101 -5.42 -7.50 1.34
CA MET A 101 -5.70 -6.61 0.22
C MET A 101 -4.52 -5.66 -0.04
N HIS A 102 -3.91 -5.09 0.99
CA HIS A 102 -2.72 -4.24 0.82
C HIS A 102 -1.52 -5.03 0.30
N ILE A 103 -1.32 -6.27 0.80
CA ILE A 103 -0.27 -7.18 0.28
C ILE A 103 -0.54 -7.52 -1.18
N SER A 104 -1.78 -7.84 -1.56
CA SER A 104 -2.16 -8.15 -2.94
C SER A 104 -1.89 -6.98 -3.89
N ARG A 105 -2.16 -5.74 -3.47
CA ARG A 105 -1.91 -4.55 -4.29
C ARG A 105 -0.43 -4.34 -4.58
N ILE A 106 0.42 -4.40 -3.55
CA ILE A 106 1.86 -4.25 -3.77
C ILE A 106 2.44 -5.43 -4.55
N ALA A 107 1.94 -6.65 -4.33
CA ALA A 107 2.38 -7.82 -5.07
C ALA A 107 2.10 -7.66 -6.58
N GLU A 108 0.89 -7.21 -6.96
CA GLU A 108 0.55 -6.94 -8.35
C GLU A 108 1.45 -5.88 -8.99
N GLU A 109 1.70 -4.79 -8.28
CA GLU A 109 2.61 -3.75 -8.79
C GLU A 109 4.04 -4.24 -8.98
N LEU A 110 4.55 -5.06 -8.06
CA LEU A 110 5.87 -5.65 -8.18
C LEU A 110 5.93 -6.68 -9.33
N ILE A 111 4.86 -7.42 -9.60
CA ILE A 111 4.75 -8.30 -10.78
C ILE A 111 4.87 -7.47 -12.06
N ILE A 112 4.08 -6.38 -12.16
CA ILE A 112 4.14 -5.48 -13.32
C ILE A 112 5.54 -4.88 -13.47
N TRP A 113 6.15 -4.42 -12.38
CA TRP A 113 7.49 -3.81 -12.41
C TRP A 113 8.59 -4.81 -12.79
N ASN A 114 8.41 -6.09 -12.46
CA ASN A 114 9.35 -7.16 -12.79
C ASN A 114 9.20 -7.68 -14.22
N SER A 115 8.08 -7.38 -14.89
CA SER A 115 7.82 -7.86 -16.26
C SER A 115 8.84 -7.32 -17.27
N ASP A 116 9.10 -8.08 -18.32
CA ASP A 116 10.03 -7.68 -19.39
C ASP A 116 9.64 -6.36 -20.07
N ALA A 117 8.34 -6.06 -20.12
CA ALA A 117 7.82 -4.81 -20.70
C ALA A 117 8.28 -3.58 -19.91
N TYR A 118 8.41 -3.67 -18.60
CA TYR A 118 8.80 -2.55 -17.72
C TYR A 118 10.22 -2.67 -17.20
N ASN A 119 10.61 -3.84 -16.73
CA ASN A 119 11.95 -4.14 -16.19
C ASN A 119 12.45 -3.09 -15.17
N LEU A 120 11.57 -2.70 -14.22
CA LEU A 120 11.87 -1.68 -13.23
C LEU A 120 12.56 -2.23 -11.98
N ILE A 121 12.36 -3.52 -11.71
CA ILE A 121 12.96 -4.23 -10.59
C ILE A 121 13.50 -5.57 -11.06
N ASN A 122 14.49 -6.08 -10.32
CA ASN A 122 15.00 -7.42 -10.45
C ASN A 122 14.75 -8.17 -9.15
N LEU A 123 14.22 -9.37 -9.26
CA LEU A 123 14.07 -10.31 -8.16
C LEU A 123 15.23 -11.33 -8.20
N SER A 124 15.79 -11.68 -7.04
CA SER A 124 16.82 -12.70 -6.98
C SER A 124 16.22 -14.10 -7.21
N ASP A 125 17.09 -15.07 -7.58
CA ASP A 125 16.69 -16.45 -7.82
C ASP A 125 16.08 -17.16 -6.60
N LYS A 126 16.20 -16.57 -5.41
CA LYS A 126 15.58 -17.08 -4.17
C LYS A 126 14.07 -16.88 -4.10
N VAL A 127 13.54 -15.94 -4.88
CA VAL A 127 12.13 -15.51 -4.80
C VAL A 127 11.40 -15.58 -6.14
N VAL A 128 12.01 -16.28 -7.11
CA VAL A 128 11.44 -16.58 -8.41
C VAL A 128 11.57 -18.07 -8.68
N THR A 129 10.70 -18.60 -9.55
CA THR A 129 10.83 -19.99 -10.04
C THR A 129 11.17 -20.01 -11.51
N GLY A 130 12.00 -20.98 -11.88
CA GLY A 130 12.33 -21.22 -13.28
C GLY A 130 11.17 -21.93 -14.02
N SER A 131 11.25 -21.91 -15.34
CA SER A 131 10.38 -22.73 -16.19
C SER A 131 11.05 -24.05 -16.53
N SER A 132 10.32 -25.16 -16.50
CA SER A 132 10.80 -26.47 -16.96
C SER A 132 11.05 -26.53 -18.47
N ILE A 133 10.47 -25.62 -19.25
CA ILE A 133 10.53 -25.57 -20.72
C ILE A 133 11.42 -24.45 -21.22
N MET A 134 11.41 -23.30 -20.56
CA MET A 134 12.14 -22.10 -20.98
C MET A 134 13.20 -21.74 -19.95
N PRO A 135 14.49 -22.08 -20.18
CA PRO A 135 15.55 -21.88 -19.18
C PRO A 135 15.76 -20.43 -18.73
N GLN A 136 15.43 -19.47 -19.60
CA GLN A 136 15.58 -18.04 -19.31
C GLN A 136 14.41 -17.45 -18.52
N LYS A 137 13.27 -18.16 -18.43
CA LYS A 137 12.04 -17.62 -17.80
C LYS A 137 12.16 -17.68 -16.29
N LYS A 138 11.93 -16.53 -15.64
CA LYS A 138 11.85 -16.37 -14.19
C LYS A 138 10.47 -15.87 -13.82
N ASN A 139 9.68 -16.71 -13.16
CA ASN A 139 8.34 -16.37 -12.76
C ASN A 139 8.34 -15.77 -11.34
N PRO A 140 7.63 -14.67 -11.09
CA PRO A 140 7.53 -14.07 -9.75
C PRO A 140 6.49 -14.81 -8.88
N ASP A 141 6.60 -16.13 -8.76
CA ASP A 141 5.60 -17.03 -8.15
C ASP A 141 5.22 -16.63 -6.72
N LEU A 142 6.19 -16.17 -5.92
CA LEU A 142 5.90 -15.73 -4.56
C LEU A 142 4.99 -14.50 -4.54
N LEU A 143 5.15 -13.58 -5.49
CA LEU A 143 4.25 -12.42 -5.63
C LEU A 143 2.86 -12.85 -6.11
N GLU A 144 2.79 -13.80 -7.06
CA GLU A 144 1.52 -14.35 -7.54
C GLU A 144 0.79 -15.10 -6.42
N PHE A 145 1.52 -15.87 -5.61
CA PHE A 145 0.98 -16.51 -4.41
C PHE A 145 0.37 -15.48 -3.44
N LEU A 146 1.11 -14.41 -3.10
CA LEU A 146 0.65 -13.34 -2.23
C LEU A 146 -0.64 -12.69 -2.74
N ARG A 147 -0.70 -12.43 -4.04
CA ARG A 147 -1.90 -11.88 -4.69
C ARG A 147 -3.08 -12.84 -4.60
N GLY A 148 -2.86 -14.12 -4.89
CA GLY A 148 -3.91 -15.14 -4.91
C GLY A 148 -4.52 -15.42 -3.53
N LYS A 149 -3.70 -15.39 -2.45
CA LYS A 149 -4.16 -15.71 -1.08
C LYS A 149 -5.15 -14.70 -0.50
N SER A 150 -5.21 -13.48 -1.02
CA SER A 150 -6.20 -12.49 -0.58
C SER A 150 -7.64 -12.95 -0.76
N GLY A 151 -7.94 -13.69 -1.84
CA GLY A 151 -9.29 -14.24 -2.07
C GLY A 151 -9.72 -15.21 -0.99
N SER A 152 -8.81 -16.07 -0.48
CA SER A 152 -9.10 -16.99 0.61
C SER A 152 -9.47 -16.25 1.91
N THR A 153 -8.78 -15.15 2.24
CA THR A 153 -9.08 -14.37 3.46
C THR A 153 -10.43 -13.67 3.38
N TYR A 154 -10.81 -13.19 2.19
CA TYR A 154 -12.14 -12.60 1.98
C TYR A 154 -13.25 -13.64 2.11
N GLY A 155 -13.03 -14.84 1.53
CA GLY A 155 -13.95 -15.96 1.67
C GLY A 155 -14.19 -16.33 3.13
N ASN A 156 -13.14 -16.36 3.96
CA ASN A 156 -13.23 -16.65 5.39
C ASN A 156 -14.05 -15.61 6.15
N LEU A 157 -13.85 -14.31 5.89
CA LEU A 157 -14.66 -13.25 6.48
C LEU A 157 -16.14 -13.38 6.07
N PHE A 158 -16.41 -13.63 4.78
CA PHE A 158 -17.77 -13.80 4.27
C PHE A 158 -18.44 -15.03 4.86
N SER A 159 -17.70 -16.15 5.01
CA SER A 159 -18.21 -17.38 5.66
C SER A 159 -18.62 -17.11 7.10
N MET A 160 -17.80 -16.39 7.87
CA MET A 160 -18.14 -16.08 9.26
C MET A 160 -19.37 -15.17 9.38
N LEU A 161 -19.49 -14.15 8.53
CA LEU A 161 -20.69 -13.31 8.45
C LEU A 161 -21.94 -14.13 8.12
N THR A 162 -21.80 -15.14 7.26
CA THR A 162 -22.89 -16.03 6.86
C THR A 162 -23.32 -16.96 8.00
N ILE A 163 -22.36 -17.50 8.77
CA ILE A 163 -22.63 -18.33 9.95
C ILE A 163 -23.42 -17.54 10.99
N LEU A 164 -23.04 -16.31 11.26
CA LEU A 164 -23.69 -15.49 12.30
C LEU A 164 -25.03 -14.91 11.87
N LYS A 165 -25.29 -14.81 10.56
CA LYS A 165 -26.51 -14.20 10.03
C LYS A 165 -27.77 -14.95 10.48
N GLY A 166 -28.60 -14.30 11.28
CA GLY A 166 -29.89 -14.84 11.73
C GLY A 166 -29.78 -15.91 12.82
N LEU A 167 -28.58 -16.17 13.35
CA LEU A 167 -28.38 -17.07 14.46
C LEU A 167 -28.95 -16.43 15.74
N PRO A 168 -29.83 -17.14 16.48
CA PRO A 168 -30.34 -16.63 17.76
C PRO A 168 -29.25 -16.51 18.83
N LEU A 169 -29.52 -15.74 19.88
CA LEU A 169 -28.64 -15.65 21.05
C LEU A 169 -28.42 -17.00 21.72
N SER A 170 -27.31 -17.16 22.43
CA SER A 170 -26.81 -18.37 23.06
C SER A 170 -25.82 -19.12 22.16
N TYR A 171 -25.55 -20.39 22.46
CA TYR A 171 -24.58 -21.21 21.74
C TYR A 171 -25.31 -22.20 20.80
N PHE A 172 -24.88 -22.18 19.54
CA PHE A 172 -25.30 -23.14 18.52
C PHE A 172 -24.07 -23.82 17.92
N LYS A 173 -24.27 -25.04 17.36
CA LYS A 173 -23.19 -25.81 16.74
C LYS A 173 -22.53 -25.09 15.57
N ASP A 174 -23.27 -24.24 14.88
CA ASP A 174 -22.76 -23.35 13.82
C ASP A 174 -21.51 -22.56 14.27
N LEU A 175 -21.46 -22.15 15.55
CA LEU A 175 -20.33 -21.44 16.13
C LEU A 175 -19.06 -22.30 16.30
N GLN A 176 -19.10 -23.60 16.04
CA GLN A 176 -17.90 -24.46 16.05
C GLN A 176 -17.00 -24.21 14.85
N ASP A 177 -17.58 -23.80 13.72
CA ASP A 177 -16.85 -23.57 12.47
C ASP A 177 -15.99 -22.28 12.53
N ASP A 178 -16.18 -21.43 13.53
CA ASP A 178 -15.40 -20.21 13.74
C ASP A 178 -13.88 -20.50 13.84
N LYS A 179 -13.49 -21.60 14.47
CA LYS A 179 -12.11 -21.94 14.79
C LYS A 179 -11.30 -22.27 13.55
N GLU A 180 -11.84 -23.08 12.66
CA GLU A 180 -11.18 -23.42 11.39
C GLU A 180 -10.95 -22.15 10.55
N ILE A 181 -11.97 -21.31 10.47
CA ILE A 181 -11.92 -20.02 9.74
C ILE A 181 -10.84 -19.12 10.29
N VAL A 182 -10.80 -18.95 11.62
CA VAL A 182 -9.83 -18.06 12.32
C VAL A 182 -8.41 -18.59 12.15
N PHE A 183 -8.16 -19.86 12.46
CA PHE A 183 -6.82 -20.43 12.42
C PHE A 183 -6.26 -20.41 11.00
N LYS A 184 -7.05 -20.81 10.01
CA LYS A 184 -6.66 -20.76 8.61
C LYS A 184 -6.33 -19.34 8.15
N SER A 185 -7.11 -18.34 8.60
CA SER A 185 -6.87 -16.94 8.27
C SER A 185 -5.58 -16.41 8.90
N TYR A 186 -5.32 -16.79 10.17
CA TYR A 186 -4.10 -16.47 10.88
C TYR A 186 -2.87 -17.05 10.18
N ASP A 187 -2.87 -18.36 9.94
CA ASP A 187 -1.75 -19.04 9.29
C ASP A 187 -1.49 -18.49 7.90
N THR A 188 -2.54 -18.27 7.11
CA THR A 188 -2.44 -17.66 5.77
C THR A 188 -1.78 -16.27 5.84
N LEU A 189 -2.21 -15.42 6.78
CA LEU A 189 -1.64 -14.07 6.91
C LEU A 189 -0.17 -14.12 7.34
N ILE A 190 0.16 -14.95 8.33
CA ILE A 190 1.55 -15.08 8.82
C ILE A 190 2.48 -15.56 7.71
N ASP A 191 2.05 -16.55 6.94
CA ASP A 191 2.86 -17.05 5.80
C ASP A 191 3.00 -15.98 4.72
N CYS A 192 1.92 -15.25 4.38
CA CYS A 192 1.99 -14.14 3.44
C CYS A 192 2.96 -13.04 3.92
N LEU A 193 2.96 -12.71 5.21
CA LEU A 193 3.88 -11.70 5.76
C LEU A 193 5.35 -12.15 5.69
N LYS A 194 5.65 -13.42 6.01
CA LYS A 194 7.00 -14.00 5.88
C LYS A 194 7.49 -14.00 4.44
N ILE A 195 6.64 -14.45 3.51
CA ILE A 195 6.95 -14.45 2.08
C ILE A 195 7.18 -13.03 1.57
N PHE A 196 6.30 -12.09 1.96
CA PHE A 196 6.44 -10.70 1.57
C PHE A 196 7.75 -10.08 2.07
N GLU A 197 8.13 -10.35 3.32
CA GLU A 197 9.41 -9.92 3.89
C GLU A 197 10.58 -10.45 3.06
N GLU A 198 10.54 -11.73 2.68
CA GLU A 198 11.60 -12.35 1.88
C GLU A 198 11.69 -11.75 0.47
N VAL A 199 10.55 -11.48 -0.16
CA VAL A 199 10.51 -10.80 -1.47
C VAL A 199 11.14 -9.42 -1.37
N ILE A 200 10.79 -8.62 -0.37
CA ILE A 200 11.35 -7.26 -0.20
C ILE A 200 12.86 -7.27 0.05
N LYS A 201 13.39 -8.23 0.83
CA LYS A 201 14.84 -8.41 1.04
C LYS A 201 15.59 -8.72 -0.25
N ASN A 202 14.95 -9.43 -1.16
CA ASN A 202 15.53 -9.93 -2.41
C ASN A 202 15.20 -9.10 -3.66
N LEU A 203 14.57 -7.94 -3.48
CA LEU A 203 14.22 -7.01 -4.53
C LEU A 203 15.34 -5.98 -4.75
N ARG A 204 15.69 -5.73 -6.02
CA ARG A 204 16.66 -4.70 -6.42
C ARG A 204 16.03 -3.78 -7.48
N PRO A 205 16.07 -2.44 -7.30
CA PRO A 205 15.59 -1.51 -8.31
C PRO A 205 16.55 -1.44 -9.51
N ASN A 206 16.01 -1.44 -10.72
CA ASN A 206 16.72 -1.15 -11.95
C ASN A 206 16.71 0.37 -12.21
N LYS A 207 17.69 1.07 -11.62
CA LYS A 207 17.74 2.53 -11.64
C LYS A 207 17.88 3.11 -13.04
N GLU A 208 18.60 2.45 -13.93
CA GLU A 208 18.81 2.91 -15.30
C GLU A 208 17.50 2.90 -16.08
N GLN A 209 16.79 1.78 -16.05
CA GLN A 209 15.51 1.64 -16.73
C GLN A 209 14.46 2.59 -16.15
N MET A 210 14.42 2.74 -14.82
CA MET A 210 13.55 3.72 -14.16
C MET A 210 13.83 5.14 -14.61
N LEU A 211 15.10 5.55 -14.72
CA LEU A 211 15.48 6.87 -15.20
C LEU A 211 15.15 7.05 -16.68
N LYS A 212 15.40 6.03 -17.51
CA LYS A 212 15.04 6.03 -18.93
C LYS A 212 13.54 6.26 -19.11
N LEU A 213 12.71 5.52 -18.42
CA LEU A 213 11.25 5.66 -18.51
C LEU A 213 10.76 7.01 -17.92
N ALA A 214 11.42 7.53 -16.88
CA ALA A 214 11.10 8.83 -16.33
C ALA A 214 11.45 10.00 -17.29
N ASN A 215 12.42 9.82 -18.17
CA ASN A 215 12.75 10.81 -19.22
C ASN A 215 11.86 10.69 -20.48
N ASN A 216 11.21 9.57 -20.65
CA ASN A 216 10.30 9.37 -21.78
C ASN A 216 8.94 10.00 -21.47
N GLY A 217 8.38 10.64 -22.49
CA GLY A 217 7.11 11.36 -22.35
C GLY A 217 7.27 12.70 -21.60
N TYR A 218 6.33 13.55 -21.73
CA TYR A 218 6.39 14.93 -21.29
C TYR A 218 6.00 15.11 -19.82
N ILE A 219 6.55 14.28 -18.91
CA ILE A 219 6.13 14.22 -17.48
C ILE A 219 6.40 15.51 -16.69
N THR A 220 7.29 16.38 -17.17
CA THR A 220 7.58 17.70 -16.59
C THR A 220 6.72 18.81 -17.18
N ALA A 221 5.79 18.51 -18.09
CA ALA A 221 4.92 19.51 -18.70
C ALA A 221 4.07 20.26 -17.66
N THR A 222 3.57 19.57 -16.63
CA THR A 222 2.85 20.21 -15.52
C THR A 222 3.73 21.18 -14.73
N ASP A 223 5.01 20.85 -14.58
CA ASP A 223 5.95 21.75 -13.89
C ASP A 223 6.19 23.04 -14.69
N LEU A 224 6.17 22.96 -16.03
CA LEU A 224 6.20 24.14 -16.90
C LEU A 224 4.95 25.02 -16.70
N ALA A 225 3.76 24.42 -16.63
CA ALA A 225 2.54 25.18 -16.36
C ALA A 225 2.62 25.90 -15.00
N ASP A 226 3.08 25.20 -13.96
CA ASP A 226 3.29 25.76 -12.61
C ASP A 226 4.31 26.91 -12.64
N TYR A 227 5.40 26.75 -13.39
CA TYR A 227 6.42 27.80 -13.57
C TYR A 227 5.82 29.05 -14.22
N LEU A 228 5.01 28.90 -15.26
CA LEU A 228 4.37 30.01 -15.94
C LEU A 228 3.37 30.76 -15.04
N VAL A 229 2.62 30.04 -14.20
CA VAL A 229 1.76 30.69 -13.22
C VAL A 229 2.55 31.51 -12.23
N LYS A 230 3.65 30.95 -11.68
CA LYS A 230 4.46 31.60 -10.63
C LYS A 230 5.29 32.77 -11.12
N ASN A 231 5.88 32.65 -12.31
CA ASN A 231 6.90 33.59 -12.79
C ASN A 231 6.42 34.52 -13.91
N HIS A 232 5.28 34.22 -14.54
CA HIS A 232 4.69 35.03 -15.60
C HIS A 232 3.29 35.55 -15.27
N SER A 233 2.82 35.36 -14.02
CA SER A 233 1.51 35.80 -13.54
C SER A 233 0.33 35.37 -14.46
N LEU A 234 0.47 34.25 -15.12
CA LEU A 234 -0.57 33.71 -15.98
C LEU A 234 -1.62 32.97 -15.15
N SER A 235 -2.90 33.06 -15.55
CA SER A 235 -3.88 32.13 -15.00
C SER A 235 -3.50 30.68 -15.40
N PHE A 236 -3.82 29.71 -14.55
CA PHE A 236 -3.49 28.30 -14.81
C PHE A 236 -3.98 27.83 -16.20
N ARG A 237 -5.17 28.25 -16.62
CA ARG A 237 -5.73 27.92 -17.94
C ARG A 237 -4.87 28.43 -19.09
N LYS A 238 -4.37 29.68 -19.00
CA LYS A 238 -3.46 30.26 -20.00
C LYS A 238 -2.09 29.59 -19.97
N ALA A 239 -1.55 29.30 -18.79
CA ALA A 239 -0.31 28.57 -18.61
C ALA A 239 -0.40 27.16 -19.23
N TYR A 240 -1.49 26.43 -18.97
CA TYR A 240 -1.77 25.13 -19.56
C TYR A 240 -1.80 25.19 -21.09
N GLN A 241 -2.54 26.12 -21.69
CA GLN A 241 -2.61 26.26 -23.15
C GLN A 241 -1.21 26.51 -23.78
N LYS A 242 -0.40 27.35 -23.16
CA LYS A 242 0.98 27.58 -23.60
C LYS A 242 1.86 26.33 -23.44
N THR A 243 1.69 25.60 -22.36
CA THR A 243 2.38 24.32 -22.13
C THR A 243 2.03 23.29 -23.19
N VAL A 244 0.73 23.16 -23.56
CA VAL A 244 0.29 22.31 -24.67
C VAL A 244 0.99 22.69 -25.97
N GLY A 245 1.14 23.99 -26.25
CA GLY A 245 1.89 24.45 -27.40
C GLY A 245 3.36 24.00 -27.41
N ILE A 246 4.03 23.99 -26.27
CA ILE A 246 5.42 23.49 -26.13
C ILE A 246 5.47 21.96 -26.31
N VAL A 247 4.51 21.22 -25.73
CA VAL A 247 4.42 19.76 -25.91
C VAL A 247 4.21 19.40 -27.39
N ASN A 248 3.28 20.05 -28.07
CA ASN A 248 3.04 19.84 -29.51
C ASN A 248 4.27 20.14 -30.37
N LEU A 249 5.06 21.19 -29.98
CA LEU A 249 6.32 21.47 -30.65
C LEU A 249 7.35 20.35 -30.45
N ALA A 250 7.46 19.83 -29.21
CA ALA A 250 8.34 18.73 -28.89
C ALA A 250 7.95 17.44 -29.66
N GLU A 251 6.66 17.11 -29.71
CA GLU A 251 6.12 15.98 -30.50
C GLU A 251 6.45 16.12 -31.98
N LYS A 252 6.17 17.29 -32.56
CA LYS A 252 6.47 17.55 -33.98
C LYS A 252 7.95 17.39 -34.30
N LYS A 253 8.82 17.71 -33.33
CA LYS A 253 10.27 17.59 -33.49
C LYS A 253 10.82 16.24 -33.04
N LYS A 254 9.99 15.34 -32.51
CA LYS A 254 10.39 14.08 -31.91
C LYS A 254 11.49 14.25 -30.86
N LYS A 255 11.35 15.27 -30.01
CA LYS A 255 12.25 15.64 -28.92
C LYS A 255 11.55 15.55 -27.57
N ASN A 256 12.30 15.25 -26.52
CA ASN A 256 11.83 15.46 -25.15
C ASN A 256 11.81 16.96 -24.78
N LEU A 257 11.07 17.34 -23.73
CA LEU A 257 10.98 18.76 -23.34
C LEU A 257 12.33 19.36 -22.94
N ASN A 258 13.21 18.57 -22.32
CA ASN A 258 14.57 18.98 -21.95
C ASN A 258 15.54 19.13 -23.12
N GLU A 259 15.17 18.66 -24.31
CA GLU A 259 15.95 18.77 -25.54
C GLU A 259 15.57 19.97 -26.42
N LEU A 260 14.48 20.66 -26.05
CA LEU A 260 14.08 21.89 -26.69
C LEU A 260 14.98 23.05 -26.27
N SER A 261 15.43 23.85 -27.24
CA SER A 261 16.19 25.07 -26.96
C SER A 261 15.29 26.19 -26.40
N LEU A 262 15.87 27.10 -25.65
CA LEU A 262 15.15 28.26 -25.14
C LEU A 262 14.52 29.09 -26.27
N ASP A 263 15.21 29.22 -27.41
CA ASP A 263 14.73 30.01 -28.55
C ASP A 263 13.55 29.34 -29.23
N GLU A 264 13.53 28.01 -29.27
CA GLU A 264 12.38 27.25 -29.75
C GLU A 264 11.15 27.50 -28.87
N MET A 265 11.33 27.50 -27.55
CA MET A 265 10.24 27.75 -26.59
C MET A 265 9.76 29.22 -26.62
N LYS A 266 10.66 30.19 -26.80
CA LYS A 266 10.31 31.60 -26.90
C LYS A 266 9.41 31.93 -28.08
N LYS A 267 9.43 31.16 -29.16
CA LYS A 267 8.49 31.31 -30.28
C LYS A 267 7.03 31.12 -29.87
N ILE A 268 6.78 30.30 -28.84
CA ILE A 268 5.44 30.03 -28.31
C ILE A 268 5.15 30.88 -27.07
N ILE A 269 6.16 31.09 -26.24
CA ILE A 269 6.05 31.83 -24.99
C ILE A 269 7.12 32.95 -24.97
N PRO A 270 6.83 34.11 -25.56
CA PRO A 270 7.74 35.26 -25.50
C PRO A 270 8.04 35.63 -24.03
N GLY A 271 9.26 36.05 -23.77
CA GLY A 271 9.69 36.46 -22.44
C GLY A 271 10.18 35.35 -21.51
N LEU A 272 10.24 34.08 -21.97
CA LEU A 272 10.86 33.00 -21.20
C LEU A 272 12.34 33.33 -20.90
N LYS A 273 12.75 33.08 -19.67
CA LYS A 273 14.15 33.21 -19.22
C LYS A 273 14.82 31.83 -19.18
N GLY A 274 16.16 31.82 -19.19
CA GLY A 274 16.93 30.57 -19.20
C GLY A 274 16.72 29.65 -17.98
N ASP A 275 16.19 30.17 -16.88
CA ASP A 275 15.86 29.41 -15.68
C ASP A 275 14.73 28.41 -15.91
N VAL A 276 13.87 28.59 -16.93
CA VAL A 276 12.83 27.62 -17.33
C VAL A 276 13.41 26.25 -17.66
N LEU A 277 14.64 26.16 -18.16
CA LEU A 277 15.27 24.88 -18.51
C LEU A 277 15.47 24.00 -17.27
N ARG A 278 15.61 24.58 -16.08
CA ARG A 278 15.70 23.83 -14.81
C ARG A 278 14.41 23.11 -14.43
N VAL A 279 13.28 23.55 -14.99
CA VAL A 279 11.97 22.93 -14.74
C VAL A 279 11.90 21.51 -15.30
N PHE A 280 12.64 21.23 -16.37
CA PHE A 280 12.66 19.95 -17.05
C PHE A 280 13.66 18.95 -16.41
N ASP A 281 14.44 19.38 -15.43
CA ASP A 281 15.27 18.47 -14.63
C ASP A 281 14.42 17.67 -13.65
N LEU A 282 14.49 16.35 -13.73
CA LEU A 282 13.67 15.45 -12.90
C LEU A 282 13.93 15.61 -11.40
N LYS A 283 15.18 15.91 -10.99
CA LYS A 283 15.50 16.11 -9.57
C LYS A 283 14.86 17.40 -9.06
N ASN A 284 14.90 18.46 -9.86
CA ASN A 284 14.25 19.74 -9.53
C ASN A 284 12.73 19.58 -9.49
N SER A 285 12.13 18.90 -10.45
CA SER A 285 10.70 18.56 -10.48
C SER A 285 10.26 17.91 -9.16
N VAL A 286 10.93 16.81 -8.77
CA VAL A 286 10.64 16.09 -7.52
C VAL A 286 10.84 16.98 -6.30
N ASN A 287 11.94 17.74 -6.22
CA ASN A 287 12.25 18.57 -5.05
C ASN A 287 11.38 19.82 -4.93
N SER A 288 10.68 20.20 -6.00
CA SER A 288 9.73 21.32 -5.97
C SER A 288 8.45 20.98 -5.19
N LYS A 289 8.09 19.69 -5.04
CA LYS A 289 6.86 19.22 -4.38
C LYS A 289 7.03 19.16 -2.86
N ARG A 290 7.09 20.34 -2.21
CA ARG A 290 7.42 20.52 -0.78
C ARG A 290 6.22 20.56 0.16
N SER A 291 4.98 20.51 -0.34
CA SER A 291 3.79 20.39 0.49
C SER A 291 3.90 19.22 1.45
N TYR A 292 3.25 19.30 2.62
CA TYR A 292 3.27 18.20 3.59
C TYR A 292 2.82 16.88 2.93
N GLY A 293 3.59 15.81 3.11
CA GLY A 293 3.34 14.54 2.43
C GLY A 293 3.81 14.47 0.97
N GLY A 294 4.31 15.55 0.38
CA GLY A 294 4.81 15.59 -0.99
C GLY A 294 6.13 14.82 -1.21
N THR A 295 6.54 14.70 -2.48
CA THR A 295 7.64 13.80 -2.88
C THR A 295 9.05 14.37 -2.68
N SER A 296 9.22 15.60 -2.16
CA SER A 296 10.54 16.18 -1.98
C SER A 296 11.48 15.33 -1.10
N PHE A 297 12.78 15.44 -1.29
CA PHE A 297 13.78 14.69 -0.51
C PHE A 297 13.61 14.87 0.99
N ASP A 298 13.35 16.09 1.43
CA ASP A 298 13.18 16.41 2.84
C ASP A 298 11.94 15.76 3.44
N ASN A 299 10.83 15.76 2.70
CA ASN A 299 9.60 15.10 3.14
C ASN A 299 9.79 13.59 3.29
N ILE A 300 10.42 12.95 2.29
CA ILE A 300 10.68 11.51 2.36
C ILE A 300 11.61 11.17 3.52
N LYS A 301 12.68 11.95 3.70
CA LYS A 301 13.60 11.77 4.84
C LYS A 301 12.86 11.87 6.17
N LYS A 302 11.97 12.85 6.32
CA LYS A 302 11.11 13.01 7.52
C LYS A 302 10.19 11.81 7.71
N MET A 303 9.52 11.32 6.64
CA MET A 303 8.68 10.14 6.71
C MET A 303 9.47 8.91 7.17
N ILE A 304 10.61 8.62 6.56
CA ILE A 304 11.47 7.49 6.94
C ILE A 304 11.92 7.62 8.41
N MET A 305 12.34 8.82 8.83
CA MET A 305 12.77 9.06 10.22
C MET A 305 11.65 8.84 11.23
N LYS A 306 10.40 9.23 10.90
CA LYS A 306 9.22 9.00 11.74
C LYS A 306 9.07 7.50 12.06
N TYR A 307 9.17 6.65 11.04
CA TYR A 307 9.02 5.20 11.22
C TYR A 307 10.24 4.54 11.86
N LYS A 308 11.47 5.01 11.56
CA LYS A 308 12.69 4.50 12.22
C LYS A 308 12.73 4.79 13.73
N LYS A 309 12.12 5.88 14.19
CA LYS A 309 12.03 6.21 15.63
C LYS A 309 11.01 5.35 16.38
N THR A 310 10.05 4.76 15.70
CA THR A 310 9.12 3.85 16.33
C THR A 310 9.84 2.55 16.67
N LYS A 311 9.74 2.09 17.96
CA LYS A 311 10.37 0.83 18.46
C LYS A 311 10.08 -0.40 17.58
N TRP A 312 9.10 -0.29 16.70
CA TRP A 312 8.65 -1.33 15.78
C TRP A 312 9.70 -1.71 14.73
N LEU A 313 10.38 -0.74 14.10
CA LEU A 313 11.46 -1.02 13.13
C LEU A 313 12.74 -1.54 13.79
N LYS A 314 13.01 -1.19 15.08
CA LYS A 314 14.15 -1.75 15.80
C LYS A 314 14.05 -3.27 16.00
N LYS A 315 12.84 -3.83 16.10
CA LYS A 315 12.61 -5.28 16.22
C LYS A 315 12.73 -6.02 14.87
N PHE A 316 12.52 -5.32 13.74
CA PHE A 316 12.65 -5.88 12.38
C PHE A 316 14.06 -5.84 11.81
N PHE A 317 14.92 -4.95 12.31
CA PHE A 317 16.30 -4.80 11.85
C PHE A 317 17.35 -5.34 12.82
N SER A 318 16.93 -6.07 13.85
CA SER A 318 17.83 -6.73 14.84
C SER A 318 17.89 -8.24 14.62
N PHE A 319 17.98 -8.67 13.35
CA PHE A 319 18.39 -10.01 12.95
C PHE A 319 19.63 -9.93 12.09
#